data_fadbc0d9227a76c332d6a04073555e37
#
_entry.id   fadbc0d9227a76c332d6a04073555e37
#
_cell.length_a   1.000
_cell.length_b   1.000
_cell.length_c   1.000
_cell.angle_alpha   90.00
_cell.angle_beta   90.00
_cell.angle_gamma   90.00
#
_symmetry.space_group_name_H-M   'P 1'
#
loop_
_entity.id
_entity.type
_entity.pdbx_description
1 polymer ?
#
loop_
_entity_poly.entity_id
_entity_poly.type
_entity_poly.pdbx_seq_one_letter_code
_entity_poly.pdbx_strand_id
1 'polypeptide(L)'
;MPRVFPRQRVAILGFTYAEYALTWGASGSTVEIVDTIEQLDKDFDVGIIVNPNNPDGRLVEKDQIVDLAQRFAKKDQLLIIDESFVDFYPQLSAVNLSILDSVIILRSFGKTYGLPGLRLGFALCSQQNESLLRQALGPWSVSGPALAIGLRALSDPDWVNRAAIKCRHDADCLDDLLKNAGFIAIGGTILYRLVQHEEAQRIFEKLCSHGILVRYFPEKQDWLRFGLPDDSKAWARLTKALEAA
;
A
#
# COMPACT_ATOMS: atom_id res chain seq x y z
N MET A 1 7.32 -13.49 2.22
CA MET A 1 6.82 -14.11 0.98
C MET A 1 7.91 -14.84 0.20
N PRO A 2 9.01 -14.25 -0.31
CA PRO A 2 9.96 -14.97 -1.17
C PRO A 2 10.64 -16.18 -0.52
N ARG A 3 10.82 -16.19 0.80
CA ARG A 3 11.38 -17.35 1.52
C ARG A 3 10.41 -18.52 1.67
N VAL A 4 9.11 -18.25 1.62
CA VAL A 4 8.05 -19.26 1.75
C VAL A 4 7.66 -19.81 0.39
N PHE A 5 7.66 -18.94 -0.61
CA PHE A 5 7.31 -19.25 -1.99
C PHE A 5 8.51 -18.96 -2.91
N PRO A 6 9.55 -19.80 -2.88
CA PRO A 6 10.72 -19.60 -3.72
C PRO A 6 10.33 -19.72 -5.18
N ARG A 7 10.45 -18.65 -5.92
CA ARG A 7 10.10 -18.56 -7.33
C ARG A 7 11.18 -17.79 -8.07
N GLN A 8 11.34 -18.04 -9.36
CA GLN A 8 12.44 -17.49 -10.12
C GLN A 8 12.10 -16.17 -10.80
N ARG A 9 10.87 -16.03 -11.34
CA ARG A 9 10.46 -14.86 -12.13
C ARG A 9 9.25 -14.19 -11.49
N VAL A 10 9.39 -12.92 -11.18
CA VAL A 10 8.38 -12.12 -10.46
C VAL A 10 8.04 -10.88 -11.27
N ALA A 11 6.77 -10.69 -11.59
CA ALA A 11 6.26 -9.46 -12.18
C ALA A 11 5.56 -8.60 -11.12
N ILE A 12 5.82 -7.30 -11.14
CA ILE A 12 5.20 -6.31 -10.25
C ILE A 12 4.50 -5.25 -11.11
N LEU A 13 3.23 -4.98 -10.83
CA LEU A 13 2.44 -4.03 -11.60
C LEU A 13 2.81 -2.58 -11.30
N GLY A 14 3.47 -1.94 -12.25
CA GLY A 14 3.77 -0.51 -12.28
C GLY A 14 4.72 -0.03 -11.19
N PHE A 15 4.90 1.29 -11.13
CA PHE A 15 5.64 1.92 -10.04
C PHE A 15 4.85 1.78 -8.74
N THR A 16 5.42 1.09 -7.76
CA THR A 16 4.75 0.76 -6.50
C THR A 16 5.71 0.68 -5.31
N TYR A 17 5.30 0.03 -4.22
CA TYR A 17 6.09 -0.12 -2.99
C TYR A 17 7.38 -0.90 -3.25
N ALA A 18 8.52 -0.22 -3.16
CA ALA A 18 9.83 -0.71 -3.56
C ALA A 18 10.28 -1.99 -2.84
N GLU A 19 9.77 -2.25 -1.62
CA GLU A 19 10.15 -3.44 -0.85
C GLU A 19 9.80 -4.76 -1.54
N TYR A 20 8.81 -4.77 -2.43
CA TYR A 20 8.54 -5.97 -3.23
C TYR A 20 9.71 -6.29 -4.15
N ALA A 21 10.17 -5.33 -4.93
CA ALA A 21 11.31 -5.54 -5.82
C ALA A 21 12.58 -5.87 -5.03
N LEU A 22 12.83 -5.15 -3.95
CA LEU A 22 14.02 -5.34 -3.10
C LEU A 22 14.03 -6.73 -2.43
N THR A 23 12.91 -7.16 -1.83
CA THR A 23 12.87 -8.42 -1.09
C THR A 23 12.88 -9.65 -1.99
N TRP A 24 12.21 -9.59 -3.15
CA TRP A 24 12.25 -10.69 -4.13
C TRP A 24 13.61 -10.74 -4.82
N GLY A 25 14.19 -9.62 -5.21
CA GLY A 25 15.56 -9.56 -5.76
C GLY A 25 16.62 -10.09 -4.79
N ALA A 26 16.52 -9.71 -3.51
CA ALA A 26 17.43 -10.21 -2.46
C ALA A 26 17.28 -11.73 -2.20
N SER A 27 16.18 -12.34 -2.59
CA SER A 27 15.98 -13.80 -2.53
C SER A 27 16.53 -14.56 -3.75
N GLY A 28 17.10 -13.85 -4.71
CA GLY A 28 17.64 -14.44 -5.95
C GLY A 28 16.63 -14.52 -7.10
N SER A 29 15.46 -13.92 -6.97
CA SER A 29 14.46 -13.88 -8.04
C SER A 29 14.80 -12.80 -9.07
N THR A 30 14.49 -13.08 -10.34
CA THR A 30 14.45 -12.05 -11.38
C THR A 30 13.15 -11.27 -11.26
N VAL A 31 13.23 -9.96 -11.06
CA VAL A 31 12.08 -9.08 -10.86
C VAL A 31 11.92 -8.18 -12.06
N GLU A 32 10.72 -8.12 -12.61
CA GLU A 32 10.33 -7.24 -13.70
C GLU A 32 9.16 -6.34 -13.28
N ILE A 33 9.28 -5.04 -13.57
CA ILE A 33 8.17 -4.10 -13.42
C ILE A 33 7.42 -4.06 -14.75
N VAL A 34 6.12 -4.33 -14.71
CA VAL A 34 5.26 -4.36 -15.89
C VAL A 34 4.23 -3.23 -15.83
N ASP A 35 3.90 -2.65 -16.98
CA ASP A 35 3.06 -1.47 -17.04
C ASP A 35 1.55 -1.78 -17.01
N THR A 36 1.15 -2.98 -17.44
CA THR A 36 -0.26 -3.36 -17.55
C THR A 36 -0.55 -4.70 -16.88
N ILE A 37 -1.80 -4.90 -16.49
CA ILE A 37 -2.24 -6.13 -15.81
C ILE A 37 -2.12 -7.37 -16.72
N GLU A 38 -2.28 -7.19 -18.04
CA GLU A 38 -2.15 -8.28 -19.02
C GLU A 38 -0.71 -8.80 -19.09
N GLN A 39 0.27 -7.95 -18.81
CA GLN A 39 1.66 -8.35 -18.81
C GLN A 39 2.02 -9.25 -17.62
N LEU A 40 1.26 -9.18 -16.52
CA LEU A 40 1.45 -10.08 -15.36
C LEU A 40 1.20 -11.56 -15.71
N ASP A 41 0.38 -11.84 -16.71
CA ASP A 41 -0.01 -13.20 -17.11
C ASP A 41 0.97 -13.85 -18.10
N LYS A 42 2.12 -13.24 -18.35
CA LYS A 42 3.16 -13.84 -19.20
C LYS A 42 3.94 -14.93 -18.43
N ASP A 43 5.16 -15.19 -18.81
CA ASP A 43 5.99 -16.26 -18.26
C ASP A 43 6.58 -15.90 -16.88
N PHE A 44 5.73 -15.55 -15.90
CA PHE A 44 6.13 -15.26 -14.53
C PHE A 44 5.58 -16.30 -13.58
N ASP A 45 6.33 -16.61 -12.52
CA ASP A 45 5.89 -17.51 -11.46
C ASP A 45 5.01 -16.78 -10.43
N VAL A 46 5.25 -15.47 -10.25
CA VAL A 46 4.54 -14.64 -9.29
C VAL A 46 4.15 -13.31 -9.94
N GLY A 47 2.89 -12.93 -9.79
CA GLY A 47 2.39 -11.58 -10.06
C GLY A 47 2.11 -10.83 -8.76
N ILE A 48 2.47 -9.55 -8.70
CA ILE A 48 2.22 -8.70 -7.52
C ILE A 48 1.43 -7.47 -7.94
N ILE A 49 0.30 -7.26 -7.28
CA ILE A 49 -0.57 -6.08 -7.43
C ILE A 49 -0.70 -5.41 -6.06
N VAL A 50 -0.53 -4.10 -6.00
CA VAL A 50 -0.88 -3.26 -4.84
C VAL A 50 -2.17 -2.52 -5.17
N ASN A 51 -3.26 -2.75 -4.41
CA ASN A 51 -4.59 -2.22 -4.74
C ASN A 51 -5.39 -1.80 -3.50
N PRO A 52 -5.59 -0.52 -3.23
CA PRO A 52 -5.11 0.68 -3.96
C PRO A 52 -3.59 0.79 -3.99
N ASN A 53 -3.02 1.27 -5.11
CA ASN A 53 -1.59 1.35 -5.29
C ASN A 53 -0.95 2.44 -4.42
N ASN A 54 0.27 2.21 -4.01
CA ASN A 54 1.16 3.16 -3.37
C ASN A 54 2.35 3.40 -4.33
N PRO A 55 2.58 4.64 -4.85
CA PRO A 55 2.18 5.90 -4.20
C PRO A 55 0.98 6.64 -4.82
N ASP A 56 0.47 6.22 -5.97
CA ASP A 56 -0.46 7.00 -6.80
C ASP A 56 -1.96 6.75 -6.50
N GLY A 57 -2.28 5.74 -5.69
CA GLY A 57 -3.67 5.38 -5.40
C GLY A 57 -4.40 4.72 -6.56
N ARG A 58 -3.71 4.39 -7.67
CA ARG A 58 -4.30 3.69 -8.83
C ARG A 58 -5.02 2.44 -8.39
N LEU A 59 -6.17 2.20 -9.02
CA LEU A 59 -7.00 1.03 -8.79
C LEU A 59 -6.91 0.07 -9.97
N VAL A 60 -6.90 -1.21 -9.66
CA VAL A 60 -7.19 -2.29 -10.59
C VAL A 60 -8.62 -2.74 -10.32
N GLU A 61 -9.44 -2.78 -11.34
CA GLU A 61 -10.83 -3.16 -11.21
C GLU A 61 -10.98 -4.62 -10.74
N LYS A 62 -11.99 -4.87 -9.92
CA LYS A 62 -12.20 -6.17 -9.30
C LYS A 62 -12.35 -7.29 -10.32
N ASP A 63 -13.05 -7.06 -11.41
CA ASP A 63 -13.27 -8.06 -12.46
C ASP A 63 -11.96 -8.43 -13.16
N GLN A 64 -11.05 -7.46 -13.37
CA GLN A 64 -9.71 -7.71 -13.90
C GLN A 64 -8.87 -8.59 -12.95
N ILE A 65 -8.98 -8.34 -11.64
CA ILE A 65 -8.29 -9.15 -10.63
C ILE A 65 -8.85 -10.58 -10.60
N VAL A 66 -10.17 -10.73 -10.67
CA VAL A 66 -10.85 -12.05 -10.70
C VAL A 66 -10.40 -12.85 -11.93
N ASP A 67 -10.41 -12.24 -13.11
CA ASP A 67 -10.00 -12.88 -14.34
C ASP A 67 -8.51 -13.28 -14.31
N LEU A 68 -7.64 -12.40 -13.82
CA LEU A 68 -6.22 -12.69 -13.63
C LEU A 68 -6.00 -13.86 -12.66
N ALA A 69 -6.69 -13.87 -11.50
CA ALA A 69 -6.58 -14.93 -10.52
C ALA A 69 -6.97 -16.31 -11.09
N GLN A 70 -8.00 -16.35 -11.94
CA GLN A 70 -8.40 -17.57 -12.63
C GLN A 70 -7.33 -18.07 -13.62
N ARG A 71 -6.67 -17.15 -14.32
CA ARG A 71 -5.56 -17.47 -15.23
C ARG A 71 -4.36 -18.02 -14.46
N PHE A 72 -4.00 -17.38 -13.34
CA PHE A 72 -2.91 -17.81 -12.45
C PHE A 72 -3.17 -19.22 -11.88
N ALA A 73 -4.40 -19.50 -11.46
CA ALA A 73 -4.78 -20.83 -10.97
C ALA A 73 -4.58 -21.94 -12.01
N LYS A 74 -4.85 -21.66 -13.30
CA LYS A 74 -4.68 -22.63 -14.39
C LYS A 74 -3.21 -22.94 -14.70
N LYS A 75 -2.28 -22.03 -14.35
CA LYS A 75 -0.85 -22.10 -14.67
C LYS A 75 0.04 -22.47 -13.47
N ASP A 76 -0.54 -22.78 -12.32
CA ASP A 76 0.18 -22.97 -11.04
C ASP A 76 1.09 -21.78 -10.67
N GLN A 77 0.63 -20.56 -11.00
CA GLN A 77 1.29 -19.31 -10.68
C GLN A 77 0.72 -18.72 -9.38
N LEU A 78 1.46 -17.84 -8.72
CA LEU A 78 1.04 -17.18 -7.48
C LEU A 78 0.73 -15.69 -7.70
N LEU A 79 -0.49 -15.27 -7.41
CA LEU A 79 -0.90 -13.86 -7.40
C LEU A 79 -0.89 -13.31 -5.97
N ILE A 80 -0.08 -12.31 -5.71
CA ILE A 80 -0.06 -11.59 -4.44
C ILE A 80 -0.78 -10.26 -4.64
N ILE A 81 -1.82 -10.02 -3.84
CA ILE A 81 -2.61 -8.79 -3.87
C ILE A 81 -2.39 -8.06 -2.55
N ASP A 82 -1.68 -6.94 -2.59
CA ASP A 82 -1.49 -6.09 -1.41
C ASP A 82 -2.65 -5.11 -1.28
N GLU A 83 -3.51 -5.37 -0.32
CA GLU A 83 -4.66 -4.54 0.04
C GLU A 83 -4.40 -3.69 1.30
N SER A 84 -3.17 -3.22 1.49
CA SER A 84 -2.79 -2.44 2.69
C SER A 84 -3.59 -1.14 2.87
N PHE A 85 -4.24 -0.63 1.82
CA PHE A 85 -5.03 0.60 1.84
C PHE A 85 -6.51 0.39 1.54
N VAL A 86 -6.99 -0.85 1.48
CA VAL A 86 -8.35 -1.17 1.00
C VAL A 86 -9.43 -1.00 2.06
N ASP A 87 -9.12 -0.98 3.36
CA ASP A 87 -10.12 -1.03 4.43
C ASP A 87 -11.15 0.12 4.38
N PHE A 88 -10.78 1.27 3.82
CA PHE A 88 -11.69 2.38 3.55
C PHE A 88 -12.45 2.24 2.21
N TYR A 89 -12.18 1.19 1.46
CA TYR A 89 -12.77 0.88 0.16
C TYR A 89 -13.16 -0.60 0.08
N PRO A 90 -14.00 -1.12 1.00
CA PRO A 90 -14.26 -2.55 1.13
C PRO A 90 -14.83 -3.20 -0.14
N GLN A 91 -15.49 -2.40 -0.99
CA GLN A 91 -16.02 -2.85 -2.28
C GLN A 91 -14.92 -3.26 -3.28
N LEU A 92 -13.70 -2.75 -3.12
CA LEU A 92 -12.55 -3.05 -3.98
C LEU A 92 -11.83 -4.35 -3.58
N SER A 93 -12.16 -4.90 -2.41
CA SER A 93 -11.46 -6.06 -1.89
C SER A 93 -11.70 -7.31 -2.73
N ALA A 94 -10.60 -8.01 -3.00
CA ALA A 94 -10.58 -9.32 -3.65
C ALA A 94 -10.62 -10.48 -2.64
N VAL A 95 -11.05 -10.25 -1.39
CA VAL A 95 -11.00 -11.24 -0.29
C VAL A 95 -11.61 -12.59 -0.64
N ASN A 96 -12.65 -12.62 -1.48
CA ASN A 96 -13.29 -13.85 -1.91
C ASN A 96 -12.37 -14.78 -2.73
N LEU A 97 -11.28 -14.26 -3.27
CA LEU A 97 -10.29 -15.05 -4.02
C LEU A 97 -9.27 -15.74 -3.11
N SER A 98 -9.24 -15.43 -1.81
CA SER A 98 -8.29 -16.00 -0.85
C SER A 98 -8.45 -17.53 -0.64
N ILE A 99 -9.55 -18.10 -1.12
CA ILE A 99 -9.78 -19.56 -1.11
C ILE A 99 -8.95 -20.29 -2.19
N LEU A 100 -8.44 -19.58 -3.20
CA LEU A 100 -7.62 -20.17 -4.27
C LEU A 100 -6.16 -20.34 -3.77
N ASP A 101 -5.57 -21.48 -4.03
CA ASP A 101 -4.17 -21.75 -3.69
C ASP A 101 -3.19 -20.84 -4.44
N SER A 102 -3.62 -20.33 -5.59
CA SER A 102 -2.88 -19.36 -6.40
C SER A 102 -2.96 -17.92 -5.93
N VAL A 103 -3.67 -17.60 -4.83
CA VAL A 103 -3.89 -16.21 -4.39
C VAL A 103 -3.52 -16.02 -2.92
N ILE A 104 -2.77 -14.97 -2.65
CA ILE A 104 -2.51 -14.46 -1.29
C ILE A 104 -2.85 -12.99 -1.24
N ILE A 105 -3.73 -12.60 -0.30
CA ILE A 105 -4.11 -11.20 -0.08
C ILE A 105 -3.44 -10.73 1.21
N LEU A 106 -2.74 -9.60 1.13
CA LEU A 106 -2.06 -8.99 2.26
C LEU A 106 -2.86 -7.80 2.78
N ARG A 107 -3.02 -7.72 4.09
CA ARG A 107 -3.68 -6.62 4.79
C ARG A 107 -2.75 -5.99 5.82
N SER A 108 -2.75 -4.67 5.90
CA SER A 108 -1.98 -3.91 6.87
C SER A 108 -2.89 -3.32 7.93
N PHE A 109 -2.73 -3.75 9.16
CA PHE A 109 -3.43 -3.15 10.30
C PHE A 109 -3.01 -1.70 10.58
N GLY A 110 -1.71 -1.41 10.42
CA GLY A 110 -1.12 -0.14 10.82
C GLY A 110 -1.51 1.09 10.00
N LYS A 111 -2.16 0.90 8.84
CA LYS A 111 -2.57 2.01 7.95
C LYS A 111 -3.91 2.57 8.39
N THR A 112 -4.95 1.78 8.30
CA THR A 112 -6.33 2.16 8.62
C THR A 112 -6.50 2.60 10.07
N TYR A 113 -5.92 1.85 11.01
CA TYR A 113 -6.06 2.13 12.44
C TYR A 113 -5.03 3.12 13.00
N GLY A 114 -4.10 3.64 12.18
CA GLY A 114 -3.07 4.56 12.64
C GLY A 114 -2.10 3.98 13.69
N LEU A 115 -1.95 2.65 13.72
CA LEU A 115 -1.17 1.91 14.71
C LEU A 115 0.00 1.12 14.08
N PRO A 116 0.89 1.79 13.30
CA PRO A 116 1.97 1.11 12.60
C PRO A 116 2.99 0.46 13.55
N GLY A 117 3.09 0.96 14.78
CA GLY A 117 3.99 0.45 15.82
C GLY A 117 3.61 -0.95 16.35
N LEU A 118 2.36 -1.39 16.18
CA LEU A 118 1.93 -2.74 16.59
C LEU A 118 2.54 -3.86 15.75
N ARG A 119 3.05 -3.57 14.56
CA ARG A 119 3.61 -4.55 13.63
C ARG A 119 2.66 -5.72 13.35
N LEU A 120 1.37 -5.41 13.20
CA LEU A 120 0.31 -6.37 12.90
C LEU A 120 -0.11 -6.25 11.43
N GLY A 121 -0.25 -7.40 10.78
CA GLY A 121 -0.77 -7.55 9.43
C GLY A 121 -1.34 -8.95 9.25
N PHE A 122 -2.01 -9.16 8.14
CA PHE A 122 -2.70 -10.42 7.86
C PHE A 122 -2.38 -10.88 6.43
N ALA A 123 -2.24 -12.20 6.28
CA ALA A 123 -2.28 -12.88 4.99
C ALA A 123 -3.58 -13.68 4.93
N LEU A 124 -4.45 -13.34 4.00
CA LEU A 124 -5.68 -14.07 3.72
C LEU A 124 -5.40 -14.99 2.54
N CYS A 125 -5.48 -16.30 2.77
CA CYS A 125 -5.07 -17.29 1.79
C CYS A 125 -5.75 -18.63 2.08
N SER A 126 -5.57 -19.61 1.16
CA SER A 126 -6.04 -20.98 1.35
C SER A 126 -5.36 -21.66 2.54
N GLN A 127 -5.93 -22.77 3.00
CA GLN A 127 -5.38 -23.57 4.08
C GLN A 127 -3.96 -24.10 3.75
N GLN A 128 -3.70 -24.41 2.49
CA GLN A 128 -2.38 -24.85 2.03
C GLN A 128 -1.33 -23.74 2.24
N ASN A 129 -1.61 -22.52 1.77
CA ASN A 129 -0.71 -21.38 1.92
C ASN A 129 -0.57 -20.95 3.38
N GLU A 130 -1.66 -21.00 4.16
CA GLU A 130 -1.65 -20.74 5.61
C GLU A 130 -0.67 -21.66 6.33
N SER A 131 -0.70 -22.96 6.03
CA SER A 131 0.19 -23.93 6.65
C SER A 131 1.66 -23.63 6.36
N LEU A 132 2.00 -23.27 5.13
CA LEU A 132 3.36 -22.87 4.74
C LEU A 132 3.82 -21.60 5.48
N LEU A 133 2.96 -20.59 5.53
CA LEU A 133 3.25 -19.33 6.21
C LEU A 133 3.43 -19.55 7.72
N ARG A 134 2.57 -20.35 8.35
CA ARG A 134 2.64 -20.68 9.76
C ARG A 134 3.95 -21.40 10.12
N GLN A 135 4.37 -22.36 9.30
CA GLN A 135 5.65 -23.06 9.48
C GLN A 135 6.84 -22.07 9.41
N ALA A 136 6.82 -21.15 8.46
CA ALA A 136 7.90 -20.20 8.25
C ALA A 136 7.99 -19.13 9.35
N LEU A 137 6.83 -18.70 9.88
CA LEU A 137 6.76 -17.68 10.93
C LEU A 137 7.05 -18.27 12.32
N GLY A 138 6.78 -19.54 12.51
CA GLY A 138 6.93 -20.21 13.80
C GLY A 138 5.85 -19.80 14.82
N PRO A 139 5.92 -20.36 16.06
CA PRO A 139 5.06 -19.95 17.16
C PRO A 139 5.41 -18.52 17.60
N TRP A 140 4.44 -17.81 18.14
CA TRP A 140 4.61 -16.44 18.69
C TRP A 140 5.04 -15.37 17.68
N SER A 141 4.63 -15.51 16.45
CA SER A 141 4.91 -14.54 15.37
C SER A 141 4.30 -13.14 15.62
N VAL A 142 3.30 -13.05 16.49
CA VAL A 142 2.62 -11.79 16.87
C VAL A 142 2.66 -11.62 18.39
N SER A 143 3.00 -10.43 18.86
CA SER A 143 3.06 -10.13 20.29
C SER A 143 1.66 -10.12 20.93
N GLY A 144 1.56 -10.53 22.21
CA GLY A 144 0.31 -10.50 22.96
C GLY A 144 -0.39 -9.13 22.98
N PRO A 145 0.33 -8.00 23.24
CA PRO A 145 -0.24 -6.66 23.12
C PRO A 145 -0.82 -6.35 21.74
N ALA A 146 -0.15 -6.77 20.65
CA ALA A 146 -0.65 -6.54 19.30
C ALA A 146 -1.95 -7.31 19.05
N LEU A 147 -2.07 -8.55 19.53
CA LEU A 147 -3.30 -9.35 19.45
C LEU A 147 -4.45 -8.70 20.23
N ALA A 148 -4.21 -8.27 21.46
CA ALA A 148 -5.25 -7.67 22.31
C ALA A 148 -5.77 -6.34 21.72
N ILE A 149 -4.85 -5.47 21.29
CA ILE A 149 -5.21 -4.18 20.68
C ILE A 149 -5.87 -4.41 19.31
N GLY A 150 -5.33 -5.33 18.50
CA GLY A 150 -5.88 -5.68 17.21
C GLY A 150 -7.31 -6.20 17.29
N LEU A 151 -7.59 -7.11 18.23
CA LEU A 151 -8.94 -7.62 18.45
C LEU A 151 -9.91 -6.50 18.81
N ARG A 152 -9.54 -5.61 19.74
CA ARG A 152 -10.38 -4.48 20.14
C ARG A 152 -10.68 -3.53 18.98
N ALA A 153 -9.65 -3.18 18.19
CA ALA A 153 -9.82 -2.27 17.06
C ALA A 153 -10.68 -2.86 15.94
N LEU A 154 -10.46 -4.14 15.61
CA LEU A 154 -11.27 -4.84 14.59
C LEU A 154 -12.73 -5.04 15.01
N SER A 155 -13.02 -4.96 16.30
CA SER A 155 -14.40 -5.08 16.85
C SER A 155 -15.15 -3.74 16.87
N ASP A 156 -14.57 -2.64 16.37
CA ASP A 156 -15.20 -1.31 16.31
C ASP A 156 -15.35 -0.82 14.85
N PRO A 157 -16.35 -1.34 14.11
CA PRO A 157 -16.60 -0.91 12.73
C PRO A 157 -17.02 0.57 12.64
N ASP A 158 -17.66 1.10 13.67
CA ASP A 158 -18.10 2.50 13.71
C ASP A 158 -16.90 3.46 13.74
N TRP A 159 -15.81 3.06 14.38
CA TRP A 159 -14.58 3.84 14.37
C TRP A 159 -14.03 3.97 12.94
N VAL A 160 -14.00 2.88 12.17
CA VAL A 160 -13.52 2.88 10.78
C VAL A 160 -14.35 3.85 9.92
N ASN A 161 -15.69 3.83 10.09
CA ASN A 161 -16.58 4.74 9.37
C ASN A 161 -16.32 6.21 9.72
N ARG A 162 -16.20 6.53 11.02
CA ARG A 162 -15.88 7.90 11.47
C ARG A 162 -14.50 8.35 10.97
N ALA A 163 -13.50 7.47 11.03
CA ALA A 163 -12.15 7.74 10.53
C ALA A 163 -12.17 8.00 9.01
N ALA A 164 -12.93 7.22 8.25
CA ALA A 164 -13.07 7.42 6.80
C ALA A 164 -13.64 8.79 6.45
N ILE A 165 -14.67 9.26 7.19
CA ILE A 165 -15.27 10.58 6.98
C ILE A 165 -14.24 11.69 7.27
N LYS A 166 -13.56 11.59 8.43
CA LYS A 166 -12.53 12.56 8.80
C LYS A 166 -11.37 12.60 7.79
N CYS A 167 -10.81 11.44 7.46
CA CYS A 167 -9.70 11.35 6.51
C CYS A 167 -10.07 11.88 5.13
N ARG A 168 -11.30 11.68 4.68
CA ARG A 168 -11.78 12.21 3.39
C ARG A 168 -11.82 13.73 3.42
N HIS A 169 -12.40 14.32 4.46
CA HIS A 169 -12.40 15.77 4.64
C HIS A 169 -10.97 16.35 4.71
N ASP A 170 -10.10 15.75 5.52
CA ASP A 170 -8.71 16.20 5.66
C ASP A 170 -7.93 16.06 4.34
N ALA A 171 -8.23 15.03 3.56
CA ALA A 171 -7.64 14.84 2.25
C ALA A 171 -8.05 15.94 1.25
N ASP A 172 -9.33 16.33 1.27
CA ASP A 172 -9.84 17.43 0.43
C ASP A 172 -9.18 18.78 0.83
N CYS A 173 -9.04 19.05 2.14
CA CYS A 173 -8.30 20.20 2.64
C CYS A 173 -6.82 20.19 2.21
N LEU A 174 -6.19 19.02 2.20
CA LEU A 174 -4.81 18.88 1.75
C LEU A 174 -4.67 19.12 0.25
N ASP A 175 -5.62 18.65 -0.56
CA ASP A 175 -5.67 18.92 -2.00
C ASP A 175 -5.73 20.42 -2.30
N ASP A 176 -6.59 21.16 -1.60
CA ASP A 176 -6.70 22.61 -1.75
C ASP A 176 -5.40 23.32 -1.33
N LEU A 177 -4.80 22.92 -0.22
CA LEU A 177 -3.53 23.49 0.25
C LEU A 177 -2.39 23.27 -0.76
N LEU A 178 -2.24 22.04 -1.25
CA LEU A 178 -1.19 21.68 -2.20
C LEU A 178 -1.40 22.37 -3.56
N LYS A 179 -2.63 22.45 -4.03
CA LYS A 179 -2.99 23.19 -5.25
C LYS A 179 -2.62 24.68 -5.14
N ASN A 180 -2.93 25.32 -4.00
CA ASN A 180 -2.59 26.72 -3.76
C ASN A 180 -1.08 26.95 -3.66
N ALA A 181 -0.31 25.92 -3.30
CA ALA A 181 1.16 25.93 -3.29
C ALA A 181 1.78 25.53 -4.65
N GLY A 182 0.99 25.44 -5.72
CA GLY A 182 1.48 25.19 -7.09
C GLY A 182 1.67 23.74 -7.47
N PHE A 183 1.28 22.78 -6.61
CA PHE A 183 1.39 21.37 -6.94
C PHE A 183 0.28 20.88 -7.88
N ILE A 184 0.62 19.92 -8.72
CA ILE A 184 -0.32 19.19 -9.57
C ILE A 184 -0.64 17.85 -8.91
N ALA A 185 -1.92 17.58 -8.64
CA ALA A 185 -2.35 16.30 -8.09
C ALA A 185 -2.17 15.19 -9.13
N ILE A 186 -1.44 14.11 -8.77
CA ILE A 186 -1.29 12.91 -9.59
C ILE A 186 -2.28 11.83 -9.11
N GLY A 187 -2.50 11.71 -7.80
CA GLY A 187 -3.38 10.72 -7.24
C GLY A 187 -3.23 10.57 -5.72
N GLY A 188 -3.65 9.43 -5.19
CA GLY A 188 -3.56 9.14 -3.76
C GLY A 188 -4.73 8.33 -3.24
N THR A 189 -4.81 8.21 -1.93
CA THR A 189 -5.93 7.62 -1.18
C THR A 189 -6.42 8.63 -0.15
N ILE A 190 -7.46 8.31 0.60
CA ILE A 190 -7.87 9.20 1.70
C ILE A 190 -6.83 9.32 2.83
N LEU A 191 -5.71 8.59 2.77
CA LEU A 191 -4.62 8.66 3.76
C LEU A 191 -3.41 9.45 3.28
N TYR A 192 -3.29 9.71 2.00
CA TYR A 192 -2.16 10.44 1.42
C TYR A 192 -2.51 11.01 0.05
N ARG A 193 -1.75 12.02 -0.37
CA ARG A 193 -1.79 12.61 -1.71
C ARG A 193 -0.42 12.50 -2.38
N LEU A 194 -0.42 12.07 -3.62
CA LEU A 194 0.74 12.12 -4.51
C LEU A 194 0.59 13.33 -5.42
N VAL A 195 1.60 14.16 -5.45
CA VAL A 195 1.62 15.41 -6.22
C VAL A 195 2.94 15.55 -6.98
N GLN A 196 2.90 16.36 -8.02
CA GLN A 196 4.03 16.71 -8.87
C GLN A 196 4.33 18.20 -8.76
N HIS A 197 5.64 18.55 -8.75
CA HIS A 197 6.15 19.91 -8.83
C HIS A 197 7.55 19.93 -9.43
N GLU A 198 7.86 20.88 -10.29
CA GLU A 198 9.19 20.99 -10.94
C GLU A 198 10.33 21.10 -9.93
N GLU A 199 10.10 21.79 -8.82
CA GLU A 199 11.07 21.97 -7.73
C GLU A 199 10.84 21.02 -6.54
N ALA A 200 10.23 19.85 -6.76
CA ALA A 200 9.85 18.94 -5.67
C ALA A 200 11.00 18.60 -4.73
N GLN A 201 12.23 18.42 -5.25
CA GLN A 201 13.39 18.17 -4.40
C GLN A 201 13.71 19.36 -3.49
N ARG A 202 13.72 20.60 -4.02
CA ARG A 202 13.97 21.80 -3.24
C ARG A 202 12.91 21.99 -2.15
N ILE A 203 11.64 21.77 -2.51
CA ILE A 203 10.53 21.85 -1.58
C ILE A 203 10.65 20.78 -0.49
N PHE A 204 11.02 19.56 -0.84
CA PHE A 204 11.29 18.48 0.12
C PHE A 204 12.37 18.89 1.14
N GLU A 205 13.50 19.40 0.67
CA GLU A 205 14.60 19.87 1.54
C GLU A 205 14.14 21.01 2.46
N LYS A 206 13.35 21.94 1.91
CA LYS A 206 12.75 23.04 2.68
C LYS A 206 11.80 22.52 3.76
N LEU A 207 10.91 21.60 3.44
CA LEU A 207 10.01 20.96 4.42
C LEU A 207 10.80 20.25 5.51
N CYS A 208 11.86 19.52 5.15
CA CYS A 208 12.75 18.86 6.11
C CYS A 208 13.39 19.87 7.08
N SER A 209 13.83 21.05 6.61
CA SER A 209 14.40 22.12 7.46
C SER A 209 13.38 22.69 8.45
N HIS A 210 12.08 22.53 8.20
CA HIS A 210 10.97 22.87 9.10
C HIS A 210 10.48 21.69 9.95
N GLY A 211 11.21 20.56 9.95
CA GLY A 211 10.85 19.35 10.68
C GLY A 211 9.60 18.65 10.11
N ILE A 212 9.32 18.81 8.82
CA ILE A 212 8.21 18.17 8.11
C ILE A 212 8.78 17.17 7.13
N LEU A 213 8.53 15.87 7.39
CA LEU A 213 8.98 14.79 6.52
C LEU A 213 7.82 14.32 5.63
N VAL A 214 7.97 14.50 4.33
CA VAL A 214 7.13 13.92 3.29
C VAL A 214 7.90 12.83 2.53
N ARG A 215 7.26 12.07 1.67
CA ARG A 215 7.96 11.08 0.86
C ARG A 215 8.41 11.68 -0.46
N TYR A 216 9.70 11.75 -0.68
CA TYR A 216 10.36 12.03 -1.96
C TYR A 216 10.72 10.72 -2.67
N PHE A 217 10.69 10.72 -4.01
CA PHE A 217 10.98 9.56 -4.84
C PHE A 217 12.17 9.87 -5.76
N PRO A 218 13.37 9.33 -5.49
CA PRO A 218 14.57 9.59 -6.32
C PRO A 218 14.37 9.20 -7.79
N GLU A 219 13.56 8.19 -8.07
CA GLU A 219 13.23 7.69 -9.41
C GLU A 219 12.19 8.57 -10.15
N LYS A 220 11.52 9.45 -9.42
CA LYS A 220 10.50 10.41 -9.87
C LYS A 220 10.75 11.73 -9.17
N GLN A 221 11.80 12.45 -9.61
CA GLN A 221 12.35 13.60 -8.90
C GLN A 221 11.39 14.79 -8.75
N ASP A 222 10.33 14.80 -9.53
CA ASP A 222 9.24 15.77 -9.50
C ASP A 222 8.06 15.35 -8.62
N TRP A 223 8.15 14.19 -7.92
CA TRP A 223 7.07 13.64 -7.10
C TRP A 223 7.30 13.80 -5.62
N LEU A 224 6.21 14.21 -4.92
CA LEU A 224 6.12 14.18 -3.46
C LEU A 224 4.82 13.50 -3.03
N ARG A 225 4.88 12.68 -1.99
CA ARG A 225 3.69 12.13 -1.35
C ARG A 225 3.55 12.67 0.06
N PHE A 226 2.42 13.32 0.32
CA PHE A 226 2.05 13.89 1.61
C PHE A 226 1.08 12.97 2.34
N GLY A 227 1.33 12.70 3.63
CA GLY A 227 0.32 12.17 4.54
C GLY A 227 -0.54 13.30 5.10
N LEU A 228 -1.67 12.93 5.73
CA LEU A 228 -2.55 13.90 6.36
C LEU A 228 -1.90 14.50 7.63
N PRO A 229 -1.92 15.82 7.83
CA PRO A 229 -1.56 16.41 9.12
C PRO A 229 -2.54 15.97 10.22
N ASP A 230 -2.02 15.73 11.42
CA ASP A 230 -2.79 15.13 12.51
C ASP A 230 -3.69 16.14 13.23
N ASP A 231 -3.14 17.31 13.56
CA ASP A 231 -3.81 18.36 14.33
C ASP A 231 -3.69 19.74 13.70
N SER A 232 -4.39 20.71 14.28
CA SER A 232 -4.38 22.11 13.82
C SER A 232 -2.98 22.75 13.81
N LYS A 233 -2.08 22.32 14.69
CA LYS A 233 -0.69 22.82 14.73
C LYS A 233 0.12 22.24 13.57
N ALA A 234 -0.09 20.98 13.23
CA ALA A 234 0.54 20.33 12.08
C ALA A 234 0.06 20.98 10.78
N TRP A 235 -1.23 21.26 10.65
CA TRP A 235 -1.81 21.98 9.52
C TRP A 235 -1.19 23.37 9.36
N ALA A 236 -1.20 24.20 10.43
CA ALA A 236 -0.62 25.56 10.40
C ALA A 236 0.87 25.55 10.05
N ARG A 237 1.62 24.55 10.58
CA ARG A 237 3.05 24.40 10.28
C ARG A 237 3.28 24.03 8.81
N LEU A 238 2.49 23.11 8.25
CA LEU A 238 2.59 22.73 6.85
C LEU A 238 2.26 23.92 5.93
N THR A 239 1.16 24.63 6.20
CA THR A 239 0.77 25.82 5.44
C THR A 239 1.89 26.84 5.40
N LYS A 240 2.41 27.22 6.58
CA LYS A 240 3.51 28.20 6.67
C LYS A 240 4.78 27.77 5.94
N ALA A 241 5.10 26.47 5.99
CA ALA A 241 6.29 25.94 5.32
C ALA A 241 6.15 25.94 3.79
N LEU A 242 4.93 25.69 3.27
CA LEU A 242 4.65 25.75 1.83
C LEU A 242 4.58 27.17 1.29
N GLU A 243 4.06 28.15 2.06
CA GLU A 243 4.06 29.57 1.69
C GLU A 243 5.48 30.16 1.58
N ALA A 244 6.43 29.55 2.28
CA ALA A 244 7.83 29.97 2.27
C ALA A 244 8.69 29.16 1.27
N ALA A 245 8.12 28.16 0.59
CA ALA A 245 8.85 27.26 -0.30
C ALA A 245 8.84 27.75 -1.73
#